data_f0324995cb37dd3e37b59b1f06154c31
#
_entry.id   f0324995cb37dd3e37b59b1f06154c31
#
_cell.length_a   1.000
_cell.length_b   1.000
_cell.length_c   1.000
_cell.angle_alpha   90.00
_cell.angle_beta   90.00
_cell.angle_gamma   90.00
#
_symmetry.space_group_name_H-M   'P 1'
#
loop_
_entity.id
_entity.type
_entity.pdbx_description
1 polymer ?
#
loop_
_entity_poly.entity_id
_entity_poly.type
_entity_poly.pdbx_seq_one_letter_code
_entity_poly.pdbx_strand_id
1 'polypeptide(L)'
;MKAKDWILIIIAGGILISLITLITRPPVTPQPSQTSSVDDHHKPQPTNNAVFESLLNKPAPDFSLVDYKGQTVSLKSLLGKNVLLFFNEGLMCYPACWNQIVAFGQDTILKQANTIVLNITVDPKPQWAEAIVKMPELATATVLFDQDKQISTVYGVLTLTSSMHRGQFPGHSYVLIDKTGVVRFVWDDPQMAVRNSELLAKINGLL
;
A
#
# COMPACT_ATOMS: atom_id res chain seq x y z
N MET A 1 52.15 58.90 -5.64
CA MET A 1 52.09 57.43 -5.44
C MET A 1 52.07 56.73 -6.79
N LYS A 2 52.98 55.79 -7.00
CA LYS A 2 53.10 55.07 -8.28
C LYS A 2 52.08 53.94 -8.30
N ALA A 3 51.60 53.58 -9.48
CA ALA A 3 50.57 52.51 -9.65
C ALA A 3 50.87 51.20 -8.89
N LYS A 4 52.16 50.92 -8.66
CA LYS A 4 52.61 49.76 -7.84
C LYS A 4 52.18 49.82 -6.37
N ASP A 5 52.07 51.02 -5.81
CA ASP A 5 51.73 51.20 -4.38
C ASP A 5 50.26 50.91 -4.14
N TRP A 6 49.39 51.17 -5.11
CA TRP A 6 47.98 50.86 -5.07
C TRP A 6 47.70 49.33 -5.16
N ILE A 7 48.49 48.61 -5.96
CA ILE A 7 48.35 47.15 -6.10
C ILE A 7 48.72 46.46 -4.78
N LEU A 8 49.77 46.93 -4.09
CA LEU A 8 50.15 46.35 -2.78
C LEU A 8 49.09 46.59 -1.68
N ILE A 9 48.41 47.72 -1.70
CA ILE A 9 47.36 48.07 -0.77
C ILE A 9 46.13 47.18 -1.01
N ILE A 10 45.77 46.94 -2.25
CA ILE A 10 44.63 46.08 -2.59
C ILE A 10 44.90 44.61 -2.22
N ILE A 11 46.10 44.10 -2.46
CA ILE A 11 46.50 42.75 -2.08
C ILE A 11 46.52 42.58 -0.53
N ALA A 12 47.10 43.53 0.18
CA ALA A 12 47.15 43.52 1.62
C ALA A 12 45.74 43.61 2.26
N GLY A 13 44.87 44.47 1.70
CA GLY A 13 43.47 44.59 2.12
C GLY A 13 42.66 43.31 1.88
N GLY A 14 42.85 42.67 0.71
CA GLY A 14 42.21 41.41 0.36
C GLY A 14 42.59 40.25 1.30
N ILE A 15 43.88 40.16 1.64
CA ILE A 15 44.37 39.14 2.58
C ILE A 15 43.81 39.38 4.00
N LEU A 16 43.75 40.64 4.45
CA LEU A 16 43.22 40.97 5.77
C LEU A 16 41.71 40.63 5.88
N ILE A 17 40.91 40.95 4.88
CA ILE A 17 39.47 40.61 4.83
C ILE A 17 39.27 39.08 4.81
N SER A 18 40.12 38.37 4.07
CA SER A 18 40.04 36.89 4.01
C SER A 18 40.41 36.26 5.36
N LEU A 19 41.37 36.83 6.10
CA LEU A 19 41.79 36.35 7.41
C LEU A 19 40.69 36.61 8.46
N ILE A 20 40.03 37.78 8.41
CA ILE A 20 38.96 38.14 9.32
C ILE A 20 37.76 37.24 9.14
N THR A 21 37.39 36.87 7.91
CA THR A 21 36.27 35.92 7.62
C THR A 21 36.58 34.52 8.10
N LEU A 22 37.84 34.12 8.21
CA LEU A 22 38.24 32.82 8.73
C LEU A 22 38.13 32.76 10.27
N ILE A 23 38.40 33.86 10.95
CA ILE A 23 38.39 33.95 12.43
C ILE A 23 36.97 34.15 12.98
N THR A 24 36.07 34.78 12.24
CA THR A 24 34.70 35.05 12.65
C THR A 24 33.67 33.97 12.29
N ARG A 25 34.10 32.86 11.71
CA ARG A 25 33.18 31.71 11.54
C ARG A 25 32.81 31.16 12.90
N PRO A 26 31.54 31.18 13.29
CA PRO A 26 31.14 30.50 14.52
C PRO A 26 31.54 29.02 14.44
N PRO A 27 31.93 28.41 15.56
CA PRO A 27 32.22 26.98 15.55
C PRO A 27 31.01 26.25 14.97
N VAL A 28 31.24 25.49 13.91
CA VAL A 28 30.24 24.55 13.38
C VAL A 28 30.05 23.52 14.49
N THR A 29 29.01 23.69 15.30
CA THR A 29 28.58 22.62 16.18
C THR A 29 28.33 21.40 15.27
N PRO A 30 28.94 20.25 15.55
CA PRO A 30 28.60 19.02 14.84
C PRO A 30 27.10 18.83 15.05
N GLN A 31 26.33 19.05 14.00
CA GLN A 31 24.95 18.61 13.98
C GLN A 31 25.02 17.09 14.22
N PRO A 32 24.32 16.55 15.21
CA PRO A 32 24.30 15.10 15.37
C PRO A 32 23.90 14.54 14.00
N SER A 33 24.82 13.85 13.37
CA SER A 33 24.55 13.06 12.20
C SER A 33 23.38 12.16 12.61
N GLN A 34 22.19 12.42 12.06
CA GLN A 34 21.14 11.44 12.06
C GLN A 34 21.71 10.28 11.22
N THR A 35 22.46 9.43 11.88
CA THR A 35 22.65 8.08 11.42
C THR A 35 21.26 7.46 11.44
N SER A 36 20.54 7.57 10.31
CA SER A 36 19.50 6.63 10.00
C SER A 36 20.19 5.27 10.03
N SER A 37 20.14 4.60 11.18
CA SER A 37 20.68 3.28 11.31
C SER A 37 19.93 2.41 10.30
N VAL A 38 20.65 1.53 9.64
CA VAL A 38 20.08 0.54 8.71
C VAL A 38 18.94 -0.24 9.40
N ASP A 39 18.97 -0.33 10.73
CA ASP A 39 17.95 -0.93 11.59
C ASP A 39 16.59 -0.18 11.60
N ASP A 40 16.53 1.11 11.29
CA ASP A 40 15.25 1.84 11.28
C ASP A 40 14.39 1.49 10.06
N HIS A 41 14.99 0.99 8.97
CA HIS A 41 14.25 0.52 7.79
C HIS A 41 13.56 -0.84 8.00
N HIS A 42 13.92 -1.57 9.04
CA HIS A 42 13.39 -2.89 9.36
C HIS A 42 12.50 -2.93 10.61
N LYS A 43 12.28 -1.81 11.28
CA LYS A 43 11.31 -1.78 12.38
C LYS A 43 9.90 -1.85 11.80
N PRO A 44 9.15 -2.93 12.08
CA PRO A 44 7.78 -3.01 11.60
C PRO A 44 6.99 -1.85 12.21
N GLN A 45 6.26 -1.12 11.37
CA GLN A 45 5.32 -0.09 11.82
C GLN A 45 4.38 -0.71 12.86
N PRO A 46 3.97 0.05 13.90
CA PRO A 46 3.00 -0.46 14.86
C PRO A 46 1.69 -0.84 14.15
N THR A 47 1.03 -1.87 14.64
CA THR A 47 -0.29 -2.27 14.14
C THR A 47 -1.33 -1.22 14.51
N ASN A 48 -2.23 -0.91 13.58
CA ASN A 48 -3.37 -0.04 13.83
C ASN A 48 -4.56 -0.51 13.00
N ASN A 49 -5.54 -1.11 13.64
CA ASN A 49 -6.75 -1.64 13.02
C ASN A 49 -7.93 -0.65 13.09
N ALA A 50 -7.80 0.48 13.79
CA ALA A 50 -8.92 1.36 14.12
C ALA A 50 -9.67 1.89 12.89
N VAL A 51 -8.96 2.28 11.82
CA VAL A 51 -9.58 2.73 10.57
C VAL A 51 -10.33 1.57 9.91
N PHE A 52 -9.68 0.42 9.77
CA PHE A 52 -10.26 -0.78 9.17
C PHE A 52 -11.54 -1.25 9.89
N GLU A 53 -11.49 -1.38 11.20
CA GLU A 53 -12.65 -1.77 12.01
C GLU A 53 -13.78 -0.73 11.95
N SER A 54 -13.43 0.55 11.84
CA SER A 54 -14.39 1.64 11.75
C SER A 54 -15.21 1.65 10.45
N LEU A 55 -14.85 0.87 9.44
CA LEU A 55 -15.60 0.71 8.20
C LEU A 55 -16.94 -0.01 8.42
N LEU A 56 -17.03 -0.86 9.44
CA LEU A 56 -18.21 -1.69 9.69
C LEU A 56 -19.48 -0.85 9.82
N ASN A 57 -20.53 -1.25 9.10
CA ASN A 57 -21.83 -0.59 9.02
C ASN A 57 -21.81 0.84 8.46
N LYS A 58 -20.76 1.21 7.72
CA LYS A 58 -20.68 2.49 7.02
C LYS A 58 -20.66 2.27 5.50
N PRO A 59 -21.01 3.29 4.71
CA PRO A 59 -20.78 3.25 3.27
C PRO A 59 -19.31 2.96 2.99
N ALA A 60 -19.06 2.00 2.09
CA ALA A 60 -17.71 1.66 1.68
C ALA A 60 -17.05 2.86 0.98
N PRO A 61 -15.78 3.20 1.30
CA PRO A 61 -15.03 4.17 0.54
C PRO A 61 -15.03 3.81 -0.95
N ASP A 62 -15.40 4.77 -1.80
CA ASP A 62 -15.48 4.54 -3.24
C ASP A 62 -14.10 4.47 -3.87
N PHE A 63 -13.99 3.72 -4.97
CA PHE A 63 -12.76 3.65 -5.75
C PHE A 63 -13.03 3.38 -7.23
N SER A 64 -12.01 3.66 -8.03
CA SER A 64 -11.93 3.29 -9.42
C SER A 64 -10.52 2.83 -9.72
N LEU A 65 -10.31 1.54 -9.93
CA LEU A 65 -9.01 0.91 -10.16
C LEU A 65 -8.99 0.15 -11.48
N VAL A 66 -7.81 -0.02 -12.04
CA VAL A 66 -7.62 -0.76 -13.30
C VAL A 66 -7.27 -2.20 -12.99
N ASP A 67 -7.88 -3.14 -13.73
CA ASP A 67 -7.58 -4.56 -13.63
C ASP A 67 -6.37 -4.98 -14.51
N TYR A 68 -6.01 -6.25 -14.42
CA TYR A 68 -4.94 -6.83 -15.23
C TYR A 68 -5.19 -6.69 -16.74
N LYS A 69 -6.43 -6.74 -17.20
CA LYS A 69 -6.81 -6.62 -18.61
C LYS A 69 -6.87 -5.18 -19.10
N GLY A 70 -6.65 -4.21 -18.20
CA GLY A 70 -6.73 -2.78 -18.50
C GLY A 70 -8.14 -2.20 -18.40
N GLN A 71 -9.09 -2.96 -17.85
CA GLN A 71 -10.46 -2.49 -17.64
C GLN A 71 -10.55 -1.74 -16.31
N THR A 72 -11.26 -0.61 -16.33
CA THR A 72 -11.52 0.15 -15.11
C THR A 72 -12.71 -0.45 -14.37
N VAL A 73 -12.52 -0.76 -13.08
CA VAL A 73 -13.55 -1.26 -12.17
C VAL A 73 -13.84 -0.17 -11.15
N SER A 74 -15.07 0.31 -11.10
CA SER A 74 -15.55 1.28 -10.09
C SER A 74 -16.48 0.58 -9.12
N LEU A 75 -16.30 0.80 -7.81
CA LEU A 75 -17.15 0.21 -6.78
C LEU A 75 -18.62 0.63 -6.97
N LYS A 76 -18.88 1.90 -7.33
CA LYS A 76 -20.25 2.40 -7.62
C LYS A 76 -20.96 1.64 -8.73
N SER A 77 -20.22 1.14 -9.72
CA SER A 77 -20.83 0.37 -10.82
C SER A 77 -21.29 -1.02 -10.40
N LEU A 78 -20.93 -1.45 -9.19
CA LEU A 78 -21.26 -2.77 -8.64
C LEU A 78 -22.44 -2.74 -7.66
N LEU A 79 -23.09 -1.60 -7.47
CA LEU A 79 -24.32 -1.51 -6.66
C LEU A 79 -25.36 -2.52 -7.15
N GLY A 80 -26.10 -3.11 -6.25
CA GLY A 80 -27.02 -4.23 -6.51
C GLY A 80 -26.39 -5.62 -6.42
N LYS A 81 -25.05 -5.70 -6.24
CA LYS A 81 -24.32 -6.94 -5.99
C LYS A 81 -23.59 -6.88 -4.66
N ASN A 82 -23.36 -8.02 -4.04
CA ASN A 82 -22.40 -8.11 -2.97
C ASN A 82 -20.98 -8.00 -3.54
N VAL A 83 -20.08 -7.30 -2.84
CA VAL A 83 -18.69 -7.16 -3.25
C VAL A 83 -17.78 -7.62 -2.11
N LEU A 84 -16.93 -8.59 -2.40
CA LEU A 84 -15.88 -9.04 -1.50
C LEU A 84 -14.55 -8.46 -1.97
N LEU A 85 -13.97 -7.57 -1.19
CA LEU A 85 -12.62 -7.08 -1.41
C LEU A 85 -11.64 -7.95 -0.63
N PHE A 86 -10.59 -8.39 -1.28
CA PHE A 86 -9.45 -9.05 -0.68
C PHE A 86 -8.19 -8.19 -0.88
N PHE A 87 -7.78 -7.49 0.16
CA PHE A 87 -6.51 -6.78 0.19
C PHE A 87 -5.39 -7.74 0.56
N ASN A 88 -4.24 -7.63 -0.10
CA ASN A 88 -3.14 -8.56 0.13
C ASN A 88 -1.78 -7.98 -0.32
N GLU A 89 -0.68 -8.58 0.15
CA GLU A 89 0.68 -8.18 -0.20
C GLU A 89 1.10 -8.61 -1.62
N GLY A 90 0.18 -9.18 -2.40
CA GLY A 90 0.41 -9.52 -3.80
C GLY A 90 1.58 -10.46 -4.02
N LEU A 91 2.52 -10.03 -4.85
CA LEU A 91 3.67 -10.85 -5.26
C LEU A 91 4.60 -11.21 -4.11
N MET A 92 4.65 -10.40 -3.05
CA MET A 92 5.51 -10.65 -1.87
C MET A 92 4.98 -11.78 -0.98
N CYS A 93 3.68 -12.10 -1.07
CA CYS A 93 3.00 -13.05 -0.19
C CYS A 93 2.82 -14.43 -0.85
N TYR A 94 3.85 -14.96 -1.50
CA TYR A 94 3.82 -16.32 -2.03
C TYR A 94 4.15 -17.32 -0.90
N PRO A 95 3.46 -18.47 -0.78
CA PRO A 95 2.31 -18.91 -1.60
C PRO A 95 0.94 -18.47 -1.05
N ALA A 96 0.85 -17.90 0.16
CA ALA A 96 -0.41 -17.74 0.88
C ALA A 96 -1.43 -16.86 0.15
N CYS A 97 -1.08 -15.63 -0.21
CA CYS A 97 -1.99 -14.74 -0.94
C CYS A 97 -2.33 -15.29 -2.34
N TRP A 98 -1.37 -15.90 -3.00
CA TRP A 98 -1.59 -16.48 -4.33
C TRP A 98 -2.61 -17.62 -4.28
N ASN A 99 -2.50 -18.50 -3.28
CA ASN A 99 -3.46 -19.59 -3.09
C ASN A 99 -4.89 -19.07 -2.88
N GLN A 100 -5.04 -18.00 -2.08
CA GLN A 100 -6.35 -17.39 -1.85
C GLN A 100 -6.89 -16.72 -3.14
N ILE A 101 -6.04 -16.03 -3.92
CA ILE A 101 -6.43 -15.41 -5.20
C ILE A 101 -6.90 -16.47 -6.18
N VAL A 102 -6.16 -17.57 -6.34
CA VAL A 102 -6.51 -18.69 -7.21
C VAL A 102 -7.82 -19.34 -6.74
N ALA A 103 -7.95 -19.58 -5.42
CA ALA A 103 -9.17 -20.16 -4.86
C ALA A 103 -10.40 -19.30 -5.18
N PHE A 104 -10.32 -17.98 -5.12
CA PHE A 104 -11.39 -17.08 -5.53
C PHE A 104 -11.69 -17.14 -7.03
N GLY A 105 -10.65 -17.18 -7.85
CA GLY A 105 -10.81 -17.27 -9.31
C GLY A 105 -11.54 -18.53 -9.77
N GLN A 106 -11.34 -19.62 -9.05
CA GLN A 106 -11.93 -20.95 -9.38
C GLN A 106 -13.28 -21.19 -8.68
N ASP A 107 -13.65 -20.39 -7.67
CA ASP A 107 -14.86 -20.61 -6.87
C ASP A 107 -16.13 -20.26 -7.67
N THR A 108 -16.89 -21.29 -8.03
CA THR A 108 -18.16 -21.12 -8.73
C THR A 108 -19.31 -20.76 -7.79
N ILE A 109 -19.22 -21.12 -6.49
CA ILE A 109 -20.27 -20.89 -5.51
C ILE A 109 -20.35 -19.42 -5.14
N LEU A 110 -19.22 -18.75 -4.94
CA LEU A 110 -19.19 -17.30 -4.72
C LEU A 110 -19.80 -16.53 -5.89
N LYS A 111 -19.54 -16.97 -7.15
CA LYS A 111 -20.17 -16.39 -8.33
C LYS A 111 -21.69 -16.58 -8.36
N GLN A 112 -22.18 -17.77 -7.97
CA GLN A 112 -23.61 -18.07 -7.86
C GLN A 112 -24.32 -17.29 -6.76
N ALA A 113 -23.60 -16.91 -5.67
CA ALA A 113 -24.11 -16.08 -4.60
C ALA A 113 -24.26 -14.58 -4.97
N ASN A 114 -24.25 -14.24 -6.27
CA ASN A 114 -24.31 -12.85 -6.77
C ASN A 114 -23.25 -11.93 -6.09
N THR A 115 -22.05 -12.49 -5.89
CA THR A 115 -20.94 -11.80 -5.25
C THR A 115 -19.80 -11.59 -6.24
N ILE A 116 -19.33 -10.37 -6.32
CA ILE A 116 -18.14 -9.99 -7.08
C ILE A 116 -16.94 -10.03 -6.13
N VAL A 117 -15.92 -10.80 -6.47
CA VAL A 117 -14.67 -10.85 -5.72
C VAL A 117 -13.62 -10.02 -6.44
N LEU A 118 -13.02 -9.07 -5.73
CA LEU A 118 -11.96 -8.19 -6.21
C LEU A 118 -10.72 -8.33 -5.32
N ASN A 119 -9.62 -8.75 -5.91
CA ASN A 119 -8.33 -8.83 -5.23
C ASN A 119 -7.60 -7.51 -5.45
N ILE A 120 -7.15 -6.85 -4.39
CA ILE A 120 -6.51 -5.54 -4.46
C ILE A 120 -5.08 -5.66 -3.97
N THR A 121 -4.13 -5.27 -4.81
CA THR A 121 -2.70 -5.25 -4.51
C THR A 121 -2.07 -3.93 -4.93
N VAL A 122 -0.92 -3.60 -4.32
CA VAL A 122 -0.12 -2.42 -4.67
C VAL A 122 0.99 -2.74 -5.68
N ASP A 123 1.05 -3.95 -6.18
CA ASP A 123 2.06 -4.38 -7.15
C ASP A 123 1.98 -3.62 -8.46
N PRO A 124 3.11 -3.43 -9.14
CA PRO A 124 3.12 -2.95 -10.52
C PRO A 124 2.50 -3.98 -11.47
N LYS A 125 1.56 -3.54 -12.31
CA LYS A 125 0.89 -4.40 -13.29
C LYS A 125 1.84 -5.24 -14.18
N PRO A 126 2.99 -4.72 -14.68
CA PRO A 126 3.91 -5.53 -15.47
C PRO A 126 4.48 -6.74 -14.73
N GLN A 127 4.80 -6.60 -13.43
CA GLN A 127 5.30 -7.69 -12.60
C GLN A 127 4.24 -8.77 -12.38
N TRP A 128 2.96 -8.37 -12.32
CA TRP A 128 1.85 -9.31 -12.25
C TRP A 128 1.72 -10.16 -13.51
N ALA A 129 2.02 -9.60 -14.69
CA ALA A 129 2.08 -10.35 -15.92
C ALA A 129 3.12 -11.49 -15.87
N GLU A 130 4.28 -11.22 -15.28
CA GLU A 130 5.32 -12.24 -15.08
C GLU A 130 4.88 -13.33 -14.08
N ALA A 131 4.12 -12.96 -13.06
CA ALA A 131 3.55 -13.93 -12.10
C ALA A 131 2.54 -14.87 -12.78
N ILE A 132 1.68 -14.35 -13.65
CA ILE A 132 0.74 -15.17 -14.43
C ILE A 132 1.45 -16.15 -15.36
N VAL A 133 2.60 -15.80 -15.92
CA VAL A 133 3.41 -16.74 -16.70
C VAL A 133 3.87 -17.92 -15.84
N LYS A 134 4.19 -17.68 -14.57
CA LYS A 134 4.65 -18.71 -13.61
C LYS A 134 3.50 -19.54 -13.03
N MET A 135 2.34 -18.90 -12.81
CA MET A 135 1.12 -19.50 -12.27
C MET A 135 -0.09 -18.99 -13.06
N PRO A 136 -0.45 -19.64 -14.20
CA PRO A 136 -1.53 -19.19 -15.08
C PRO A 136 -2.90 -19.09 -14.39
N GLU A 137 -3.12 -19.84 -13.32
CA GLU A 137 -4.35 -19.84 -12.54
C GLU A 137 -4.66 -18.48 -11.92
N LEU A 138 -3.66 -17.63 -11.68
CA LEU A 138 -3.85 -16.26 -11.21
C LEU A 138 -4.70 -15.42 -12.18
N ALA A 139 -4.67 -15.74 -13.48
CA ALA A 139 -5.48 -15.04 -14.49
C ALA A 139 -6.99 -15.33 -14.38
N THR A 140 -7.40 -16.32 -13.58
CA THR A 140 -8.83 -16.64 -13.35
C THR A 140 -9.52 -15.66 -12.41
N ALA A 141 -8.75 -14.94 -11.58
CA ALA A 141 -9.24 -13.96 -10.61
C ALA A 141 -9.19 -12.53 -11.17
N THR A 142 -10.06 -11.67 -10.66
CA THR A 142 -9.99 -10.22 -10.93
C THR A 142 -9.03 -9.60 -9.95
N VAL A 143 -7.91 -9.06 -10.45
CA VAL A 143 -6.89 -8.37 -9.66
C VAL A 143 -6.83 -6.90 -10.07
N LEU A 144 -6.95 -6.02 -9.10
CA LEU A 144 -6.93 -4.56 -9.23
C LEU A 144 -5.63 -3.99 -8.63
N PHE A 145 -5.10 -2.95 -9.26
CA PHE A 145 -3.81 -2.36 -8.90
C PHE A 145 -3.97 -0.99 -8.25
N ASP A 146 -3.72 -0.91 -6.95
CA ASP A 146 -3.68 0.30 -6.12
C ASP A 146 -2.23 0.75 -5.91
N GLN A 147 -1.52 1.06 -7.03
CA GLN A 147 -0.07 1.30 -7.02
C GLN A 147 0.34 2.51 -6.16
N ASP A 148 -0.49 3.52 -6.05
CA ASP A 148 -0.30 4.71 -5.23
C ASP A 148 -0.77 4.53 -3.78
N LYS A 149 -1.32 3.37 -3.44
CA LYS A 149 -1.79 2.97 -2.10
C LYS A 149 -2.93 3.84 -1.55
N GLN A 150 -3.61 4.61 -2.39
CA GLN A 150 -4.68 5.50 -1.94
C GLN A 150 -5.83 4.71 -1.34
N ILE A 151 -6.27 3.66 -2.02
CA ILE A 151 -7.38 2.83 -1.57
C ILE A 151 -6.99 2.01 -0.35
N SER A 152 -5.81 1.38 -0.36
CA SER A 152 -5.27 0.67 0.79
C SER A 152 -5.15 1.56 2.03
N THR A 153 -4.80 2.84 1.86
CA THR A 153 -4.73 3.82 2.94
C THR A 153 -6.11 4.16 3.49
N VAL A 154 -7.08 4.47 2.62
CA VAL A 154 -8.44 4.84 3.03
C VAL A 154 -9.16 3.68 3.73
N TYR A 155 -8.91 2.45 3.28
CA TYR A 155 -9.44 1.25 3.93
C TYR A 155 -8.68 0.86 5.21
N GLY A 156 -7.54 1.51 5.52
CA GLY A 156 -6.76 1.26 6.73
C GLY A 156 -6.04 -0.10 6.75
N VAL A 157 -5.78 -0.69 5.57
CA VAL A 157 -5.25 -2.06 5.46
C VAL A 157 -3.73 -2.15 5.46
N LEU A 158 -3.01 -1.01 5.40
CA LEU A 158 -1.55 -0.99 5.37
C LEU A 158 -0.88 -1.27 6.73
N THR A 159 -1.62 -1.13 7.82
CA THR A 159 -1.08 -1.25 9.20
C THR A 159 -1.68 -2.41 9.98
N LEU A 160 -2.35 -3.33 9.30
CA LEU A 160 -2.98 -4.50 9.90
C LEU A 160 -1.95 -5.51 10.44
N THR A 161 -2.39 -6.35 11.36
CA THR A 161 -1.56 -7.40 11.95
C THR A 161 -1.08 -8.41 10.91
N SER A 162 -1.90 -8.71 9.91
CA SER A 162 -1.57 -9.63 8.81
C SER A 162 -0.57 -9.05 7.80
N SER A 163 -0.28 -7.75 7.81
CA SER A 163 0.77 -7.20 6.95
C SER A 163 2.16 -7.51 7.52
N MET A 164 2.99 -8.20 6.76
CA MET A 164 4.40 -8.42 7.08
C MET A 164 5.26 -7.18 6.76
N HIS A 165 4.79 -6.34 5.83
CA HIS A 165 5.48 -5.11 5.39
C HIS A 165 4.61 -3.88 5.68
N ARG A 166 4.23 -3.71 6.96
CA ARG A 166 3.34 -2.64 7.42
C ARG A 166 3.77 -1.26 6.92
N GLY A 167 2.80 -0.49 6.46
CA GLY A 167 3.01 0.82 5.82
C GLY A 167 3.38 0.75 4.33
N GLN A 168 3.76 -0.42 3.82
CA GLN A 168 4.17 -0.61 2.43
C GLN A 168 3.18 -1.47 1.63
N PHE A 169 2.68 -2.55 2.22
CA PHE A 169 1.76 -3.48 1.57
C PHE A 169 0.53 -3.70 2.46
N PRO A 170 -0.65 -3.89 1.84
CA PRO A 170 -1.87 -4.19 2.59
C PRO A 170 -1.78 -5.58 3.23
N GLY A 171 -2.35 -5.73 4.44
CA GLY A 171 -2.45 -7.03 5.08
C GLY A 171 -3.41 -7.98 4.36
N HIS A 172 -3.32 -9.28 4.67
CA HIS A 172 -4.22 -10.32 4.18
C HIS A 172 -5.60 -10.16 4.84
N SER A 173 -6.44 -9.35 4.21
CA SER A 173 -7.67 -8.86 4.83
C SER A 173 -8.85 -8.78 3.88
N TYR A 174 -10.05 -8.89 4.45
CA TYR A 174 -11.30 -8.99 3.70
C TYR A 174 -12.27 -7.90 4.12
N VAL A 175 -12.98 -7.33 3.14
CA VAL A 175 -14.08 -6.39 3.35
C VAL A 175 -15.26 -6.88 2.53
N LEU A 176 -16.38 -7.20 3.18
CA LEU A 176 -17.61 -7.58 2.50
C LEU A 176 -18.59 -6.41 2.51
N ILE A 177 -19.02 -6.03 1.33
CA ILE A 177 -19.91 -4.90 1.04
C ILE A 177 -21.22 -5.48 0.51
N ASP A 178 -22.35 -5.02 1.04
CA ASP A 178 -23.66 -5.45 0.60
C ASP A 178 -24.12 -4.75 -0.69
N LYS A 179 -25.29 -5.15 -1.20
CA LYS A 179 -25.91 -4.63 -2.43
C LYS A 179 -26.19 -3.12 -2.39
N THR A 180 -26.24 -2.53 -1.19
CA THR A 180 -26.47 -1.08 -1.00
C THR A 180 -25.17 -0.29 -0.88
N GLY A 181 -24.02 -0.95 -0.94
CA GLY A 181 -22.71 -0.31 -0.83
C GLY A 181 -22.23 -0.11 0.61
N VAL A 182 -22.85 -0.79 1.59
CA VAL A 182 -22.49 -0.70 3.00
C VAL A 182 -21.58 -1.87 3.40
N VAL A 183 -20.51 -1.58 4.13
CA VAL A 183 -19.60 -2.61 4.69
C VAL A 183 -20.33 -3.40 5.79
N ARG A 184 -20.42 -4.71 5.63
CA ARG A 184 -21.10 -5.62 6.58
C ARG A 184 -20.16 -6.54 7.34
N PHE A 185 -18.95 -6.69 6.87
CA PHE A 185 -17.96 -7.52 7.53
C PHE A 185 -16.56 -7.05 7.16
N VAL A 186 -15.66 -7.05 8.12
CA VAL A 186 -14.23 -6.84 7.95
C VAL A 186 -13.47 -7.92 8.70
N TRP A 187 -12.36 -8.38 8.14
CA TRP A 187 -11.54 -9.42 8.76
C TRP A 187 -10.08 -9.26 8.37
N ASP A 188 -9.23 -9.05 9.38
CA ASP A 188 -7.77 -9.15 9.27
C ASP A 188 -7.38 -10.60 9.59
N ASP A 189 -6.79 -11.34 8.64
CA ASP A 189 -6.43 -12.75 8.81
C ASP A 189 -4.90 -12.96 8.90
N PRO A 190 -4.30 -12.90 10.09
CA PRO A 190 -2.87 -13.16 10.26
C PRO A 190 -2.44 -14.58 9.94
N GLN A 191 -3.38 -15.53 9.84
CA GLN A 191 -3.06 -16.91 9.45
C GLN A 191 -2.87 -17.06 7.94
N MET A 192 -3.34 -16.08 7.16
CA MET A 192 -3.20 -16.03 5.69
C MET A 192 -3.66 -17.33 5.00
N ALA A 193 -4.74 -17.92 5.50
CA ALA A 193 -5.27 -19.18 4.97
C ALA A 193 -6.27 -18.93 3.82
N VAL A 194 -6.60 -19.98 3.08
CA VAL A 194 -7.73 -19.96 2.13
C VAL A 194 -9.03 -19.99 2.91
N ARG A 195 -9.90 -18.98 2.71
CA ARG A 195 -11.09 -18.69 3.53
C ARG A 195 -12.42 -18.71 2.77
N ASN A 196 -12.48 -19.36 1.63
CA ASN A 196 -13.70 -19.34 0.79
C ASN A 196 -14.95 -19.79 1.55
N SER A 197 -14.86 -20.84 2.35
CA SER A 197 -16.01 -21.39 3.11
C SER A 197 -16.50 -20.44 4.20
N GLU A 198 -15.59 -19.84 4.97
CA GLU A 198 -15.92 -18.88 6.02
C GLU A 198 -16.53 -17.60 5.45
N LEU A 199 -15.96 -17.12 4.33
CA LEU A 199 -16.46 -15.93 3.64
C LEU A 199 -17.83 -16.19 3.00
N LEU A 200 -18.04 -17.37 2.40
CA LEU A 200 -19.36 -17.77 1.87
C LEU A 200 -20.42 -17.78 2.97
N ALA A 201 -20.10 -18.28 4.17
CA ALA A 201 -21.02 -18.25 5.30
C ALA A 201 -21.41 -16.81 5.70
N LYS A 202 -20.47 -15.85 5.63
CA LYS A 202 -20.76 -14.42 5.85
C LYS A 202 -21.63 -13.82 4.76
N ILE A 203 -21.37 -14.15 3.50
CA ILE A 203 -22.17 -13.69 2.36
C ILE A 203 -23.61 -14.20 2.45
N ASN A 204 -23.80 -15.47 2.78
CA ASN A 204 -25.13 -16.05 2.94
C ASN A 204 -25.93 -15.41 4.07
N GLY A 205 -25.26 -14.89 5.10
CA GLY A 205 -25.89 -14.11 6.16
C GLY A 205 -26.37 -12.71 5.76
N LEU A 206 -26.05 -12.25 4.52
CA LEU A 206 -26.55 -10.99 3.96
C LEU A 206 -27.76 -11.17 3.02
N LEU A 207 -28.09 -12.41 2.68
CA LEU A 207 -29.21 -12.76 1.78
C LEU A 207 -30.52 -12.80 2.56
#